data_def3822dd2ed7a6f6b34ef27bc795397
#
_entry.id   def3822dd2ed7a6f6b34ef27bc795397
#
_cell.length_a   1.000
_cell.length_b   1.000
_cell.length_c   1.000
_cell.angle_alpha   90.00
_cell.angle_beta   90.00
_cell.angle_gamma   90.00
#
_symmetry.space_group_name_H-M   'P 1'
#
loop_
_entity.id
_entity.type
_entity.pdbx_description
1 polymer ?
#
loop_
_entity_poly.entity_id
_entity_poly.type
_entity_poly.pdbx_seq_one_letter_code
_entity_poly.pdbx_strand_id
1 'polypeptide(L)'
;MAKLFKFRDLKTATELAAFSKGYMDSFQGKRLDPIQAIKTETLFSYKRIIGVYEGTQLVAGYIINQYPHRCFEYFTAEEQLNIIEALGGKQKVCEIVALWKSKSISRLMFNLNIGSNIIFDALKENRPFIFGCSYAGHGMIKRYTLLSPKLVRKGTHDNDLTVFYFRRRQMIMTYLLTLTITIAQAIYRKLFGVKKSAQAIIND
;
A
#
# COMPACT_ATOMS: atom_id res chain seq x y z
N MET A 1 11.11 19.50 15.69
CA MET A 1 10.66 20.02 14.38
C MET A 1 9.73 19.02 13.72
N ALA A 2 8.59 19.48 13.21
CA ALA A 2 7.69 18.62 12.42
C ALA A 2 8.39 18.30 11.08
N LYS A 3 8.46 17.02 10.73
CA LYS A 3 8.98 16.58 9.44
C LYS A 3 8.01 16.99 8.34
N LEU A 4 8.46 17.80 7.39
CA LEU A 4 7.66 18.22 6.25
C LEU A 4 7.92 17.26 5.08
N PHE A 5 6.87 16.53 4.66
CA PHE A 5 6.93 15.67 3.49
C PHE A 5 6.46 16.42 2.24
N LYS A 6 7.20 16.22 1.15
CA LYS A 6 6.81 16.70 -0.19
C LYS A 6 6.41 15.50 -1.05
N PHE A 7 5.28 15.61 -1.71
CA PHE A 7 4.74 14.58 -2.62
C PHE A 7 4.94 15.04 -4.05
N ARG A 8 5.47 14.17 -4.89
CA ARG A 8 5.73 14.46 -6.30
C ARG A 8 5.41 13.27 -7.17
N ASP A 9 4.79 13.51 -8.33
CA ASP A 9 4.68 12.52 -9.40
C ASP A 9 6.08 12.32 -10.01
N LEU A 10 6.55 11.07 -10.03
CA LEU A 10 7.84 10.67 -10.58
C LEU A 10 7.69 10.39 -12.07
N LYS A 11 8.56 10.96 -12.89
CA LYS A 11 8.44 10.89 -14.35
C LYS A 11 9.74 10.54 -15.05
N THR A 12 10.88 10.86 -14.45
CA THR A 12 12.20 10.63 -15.07
C THR A 12 12.71 9.23 -14.76
N ALA A 13 13.50 8.66 -15.65
CA ALA A 13 14.12 7.35 -15.45
C ALA A 13 14.89 7.26 -14.13
N THR A 14 15.60 8.32 -13.76
CA THR A 14 16.36 8.39 -12.49
C THR A 14 15.44 8.34 -11.28
N GLU A 15 14.32 9.09 -11.28
CA GLU A 15 13.34 9.07 -10.20
C GLU A 15 12.66 7.70 -10.08
N LEU A 16 12.30 7.08 -11.20
CA LEU A 16 11.69 5.76 -11.25
C LEU A 16 12.66 4.67 -10.78
N ALA A 17 13.94 4.75 -11.15
CA ALA A 17 14.96 3.85 -10.63
C ALA A 17 15.14 4.00 -9.10
N ALA A 18 15.14 5.23 -8.59
CA ALA A 18 15.20 5.48 -7.15
C ALA A 18 13.97 4.93 -6.42
N PHE A 19 12.77 5.04 -7.01
CA PHE A 19 11.54 4.44 -6.47
C PHE A 19 11.63 2.91 -6.43
N SER A 20 12.01 2.28 -7.55
CA SER A 20 12.19 0.83 -7.64
C SER A 20 13.16 0.33 -6.58
N LYS A 21 14.31 0.98 -6.45
CA LYS A 21 15.29 0.65 -5.40
C LYS A 21 14.71 0.78 -4.00
N GLY A 22 14.06 1.89 -3.67
CA GLY A 22 13.45 2.12 -2.36
C GLY A 22 12.38 1.08 -2.02
N TYR A 23 11.57 0.71 -3.01
CA TYR A 23 10.58 -0.36 -2.89
C TYR A 23 11.25 -1.70 -2.60
N MET A 24 12.25 -2.10 -3.38
CA MET A 24 12.99 -3.36 -3.21
C MET A 24 13.72 -3.39 -1.85
N ASP A 25 14.36 -2.30 -1.45
CA ASP A 25 15.05 -2.18 -0.16
C ASP A 25 14.09 -2.31 1.03
N SER A 26 12.81 -1.95 0.86
CA SER A 26 11.78 -2.10 1.91
C SER A 26 11.47 -3.57 2.25
N PHE A 27 11.84 -4.49 1.38
CA PHE A 27 11.66 -5.95 1.57
C PHE A 27 12.93 -6.66 2.02
N GLN A 28 14.03 -5.94 2.33
CA GLN A 28 15.27 -6.56 2.78
C GLN A 28 15.04 -7.58 3.89
N GLY A 29 15.53 -8.81 3.69
CA GLY A 29 15.36 -9.95 4.61
C GLY A 29 14.05 -10.75 4.42
N LYS A 30 13.21 -10.41 3.45
CA LYS A 30 12.03 -11.19 3.07
C LYS A 30 12.22 -11.81 1.70
N ARG A 31 11.74 -13.05 1.54
CA ARG A 31 11.74 -13.70 0.22
C ARG A 31 10.77 -12.95 -0.68
N LEU A 32 11.29 -12.33 -1.73
CA LEU A 32 10.50 -11.67 -2.77
C LEU A 32 10.13 -12.69 -3.85
N ASP A 33 8.86 -12.77 -4.17
CA ASP A 33 8.40 -13.40 -5.39
C ASP A 33 8.90 -12.57 -6.60
N PRO A 34 9.35 -13.18 -7.71
CA PRO A 34 9.73 -12.47 -8.93
C PRO A 34 8.68 -11.48 -9.44
N ILE A 35 7.39 -11.78 -9.25
CA ILE A 35 6.28 -10.88 -9.60
C ILE A 35 6.27 -9.60 -8.73
N GLN A 36 6.87 -9.64 -7.54
CA GLN A 36 6.98 -8.47 -6.66
C GLN A 36 8.05 -7.49 -7.14
N ALA A 37 9.04 -7.98 -7.86
CA ALA A 37 10.08 -7.13 -8.39
C ALA A 37 9.48 -6.13 -9.39
N ILE A 38 9.62 -4.84 -9.08
CA ILE A 38 9.23 -3.78 -10.02
C ILE A 38 10.45 -3.41 -10.84
N LYS A 39 10.42 -3.78 -12.11
CA LYS A 39 11.43 -3.33 -13.07
C LYS A 39 11.15 -1.85 -13.40
N THR A 40 12.22 -1.07 -13.53
CA THR A 40 12.10 0.36 -13.85
C THR A 40 11.32 0.60 -15.15
N GLU A 41 11.50 -0.29 -16.14
CA GLU A 41 10.83 -0.21 -17.44
C GLU A 41 9.31 -0.32 -17.32
N THR A 42 8.82 -1.18 -16.43
CA THR A 42 7.37 -1.34 -16.21
C THR A 42 6.74 -0.15 -15.49
N LEU A 43 7.54 0.64 -14.77
CA LEU A 43 7.02 1.81 -14.08
C LEU A 43 6.47 2.86 -15.03
N PHE A 44 6.99 2.98 -16.24
CA PHE A 44 6.49 3.93 -17.25
C PHE A 44 5.05 3.63 -17.71
N SER A 45 4.57 2.41 -17.53
CA SER A 45 3.21 2.01 -17.92
C SER A 45 2.14 2.40 -16.89
N TYR A 46 2.53 2.74 -15.66
CA TYR A 46 1.59 3.09 -14.62
C TYR A 46 1.08 4.53 -14.73
N LYS A 47 -0.17 4.75 -14.34
CA LYS A 47 -0.81 6.05 -14.46
C LYS A 47 -0.10 7.13 -13.64
N ARG A 48 0.20 6.84 -12.37
CA ARG A 48 0.86 7.77 -11.46
C ARG A 48 1.75 7.03 -10.48
N ILE A 49 2.97 7.50 -10.32
CA ILE A 49 3.92 7.01 -9.34
C ILE A 49 4.29 8.19 -8.45
N ILE A 50 3.96 8.08 -7.17
CA ILE A 50 4.15 9.15 -6.22
C ILE A 50 5.35 8.85 -5.34
N GLY A 51 6.33 9.74 -5.37
CA GLY A 51 7.45 9.77 -4.45
C GLY A 51 7.20 10.72 -3.29
N VAL A 52 7.56 10.29 -2.10
CA VAL A 52 7.49 11.07 -0.86
C VAL A 52 8.89 11.42 -0.41
N TYR A 53 9.15 12.70 -0.31
CA TYR A 53 10.47 13.25 0.02
C TYR A 53 10.51 13.88 1.40
N GLU A 54 11.56 13.62 2.15
CA GLU A 54 11.98 14.37 3.31
C GLU A 54 13.24 15.16 2.91
N GLY A 55 13.10 16.48 2.75
CA GLY A 55 14.14 17.28 2.08
C GLY A 55 14.34 16.85 0.63
N THR A 56 15.55 16.40 0.31
CA THR A 56 15.89 15.84 -1.03
C THR A 56 15.83 14.32 -1.11
N GLN A 57 15.68 13.65 0.04
CA GLN A 57 15.70 12.19 0.10
C GLN A 57 14.33 11.59 -0.18
N LEU A 58 14.25 10.63 -1.10
CA LEU A 58 13.07 9.81 -1.33
C LEU A 58 12.94 8.79 -0.18
N VAL A 59 11.88 8.90 0.61
CA VAL A 59 11.72 8.13 1.86
C VAL A 59 10.50 7.21 1.88
N ALA A 60 9.59 7.39 0.94
CA ALA A 60 8.44 6.51 0.75
C ALA A 60 7.89 6.67 -0.66
N GLY A 61 6.94 5.81 -1.03
CA GLY A 61 6.22 5.98 -2.28
C GLY A 61 5.11 4.96 -2.47
N TYR A 62 4.28 5.21 -3.48
CA TYR A 62 3.18 4.35 -3.87
C TYR A 62 2.80 4.59 -5.34
N ILE A 63 2.09 3.64 -5.90
CA ILE A 63 1.56 3.70 -7.26
C ILE A 63 0.03 3.75 -7.20
N ILE A 64 -0.56 4.67 -7.96
CA ILE A 64 -1.98 4.65 -8.30
C ILE A 64 -2.08 4.27 -9.77
N ASN A 65 -2.78 3.20 -10.04
CA ASN A 65 -2.90 2.68 -11.38
C ASN A 65 -4.36 2.42 -11.77
N GLN A 66 -4.57 2.36 -13.06
CA GLN A 66 -5.80 1.93 -13.71
C GLN A 66 -5.50 0.64 -14.49
N TYR A 67 -6.47 0.15 -15.26
CA TYR A 67 -6.25 -1.03 -16.08
C TYR A 67 -5.07 -0.83 -17.08
N PRO A 68 -4.19 -1.82 -17.26
CA PRO A 68 -4.16 -3.14 -16.64
C PRO A 68 -3.72 -3.09 -15.17
N HIS A 69 -4.41 -3.86 -14.31
CA HIS A 69 -4.14 -3.85 -12.87
C HIS A 69 -3.02 -4.82 -12.53
N ARG A 70 -2.02 -4.35 -11.78
CA ARG A 70 -0.94 -5.19 -11.28
C ARG A 70 -1.43 -6.29 -10.33
N CYS A 71 -2.43 -6.00 -9.52
CA CYS A 71 -3.04 -7.01 -8.64
C CYS A 71 -3.60 -8.21 -9.43
N PHE A 72 -3.82 -8.06 -10.73
CA PHE A 72 -4.38 -9.11 -11.59
C PHE A 72 -3.32 -10.00 -12.25
N GLU A 73 -2.04 -9.68 -12.15
CA GLU A 73 -0.95 -10.54 -12.64
C GLU A 73 -0.97 -11.96 -12.02
N TYR A 74 -1.69 -12.12 -10.90
CA TYR A 74 -1.87 -13.38 -10.18
C TYR A 74 -3.11 -14.19 -10.61
N PHE A 75 -3.88 -13.69 -11.58
CA PHE A 75 -5.11 -14.28 -12.06
C PHE A 75 -4.99 -14.67 -13.53
N THR A 76 -5.69 -15.73 -13.94
CA THR A 76 -5.85 -16.05 -15.36
C THR A 76 -6.61 -14.93 -16.09
N ALA A 77 -6.49 -14.87 -17.41
CA ALA A 77 -7.21 -13.87 -18.21
C ALA A 77 -8.73 -13.95 -18.01
N GLU A 78 -9.26 -15.17 -17.89
CA GLU A 78 -10.69 -15.41 -17.64
C GLU A 78 -11.13 -14.90 -16.26
N GLU A 79 -10.36 -15.21 -15.20
CA GLU A 79 -10.63 -14.71 -13.86
C GLU A 79 -10.62 -13.17 -13.81
N GLN A 80 -9.65 -12.54 -14.51
CA GLN A 80 -9.57 -11.09 -14.61
C GLN A 80 -10.82 -10.49 -15.26
N LEU A 81 -11.28 -11.08 -16.36
CA LEU A 81 -12.50 -10.64 -17.05
C LEU A 81 -13.72 -10.78 -16.15
N ASN A 82 -13.90 -11.92 -15.52
CA ASN A 82 -15.02 -12.18 -14.61
C ASN A 82 -15.06 -11.18 -13.44
N ILE A 83 -13.91 -10.87 -12.84
CA ILE A 83 -13.81 -9.87 -11.76
C ILE A 83 -14.21 -8.48 -12.26
N ILE A 84 -13.67 -8.06 -13.41
CA ILE A 84 -13.93 -6.76 -14.01
C ILE A 84 -15.41 -6.59 -14.38
N GLU A 85 -16.02 -7.60 -14.99
CA GLU A 85 -17.44 -7.58 -15.35
C GLU A 85 -18.34 -7.52 -14.12
N ALA A 86 -18.05 -8.33 -13.10
CA ALA A 86 -18.79 -8.29 -11.83
C ALA A 86 -18.73 -6.93 -11.12
N LEU A 87 -17.72 -6.11 -11.42
CA LEU A 87 -17.56 -4.74 -10.89
C LEU A 87 -18.14 -3.67 -11.83
N GLY A 88 -18.67 -4.04 -12.98
CA GLY A 88 -19.26 -3.12 -13.93
C GLY A 88 -18.27 -2.45 -14.89
N GLY A 89 -17.12 -3.09 -15.11
CA GLY A 89 -16.16 -2.72 -16.14
C GLY A 89 -14.86 -2.06 -15.64
N LYS A 90 -13.86 -2.05 -16.52
CA LYS A 90 -12.49 -1.54 -16.24
C LYS A 90 -12.46 -0.11 -15.69
N GLN A 91 -13.37 0.73 -16.14
CA GLN A 91 -13.48 2.14 -15.75
C GLN A 91 -13.99 2.34 -14.31
N LYS A 92 -14.46 1.29 -13.64
CA LYS A 92 -14.96 1.36 -12.26
C LYS A 92 -13.87 1.10 -11.22
N VAL A 93 -12.69 0.72 -11.64
CA VAL A 93 -11.63 0.22 -10.76
C VAL A 93 -10.37 1.09 -10.86
N CYS A 94 -9.74 1.37 -9.74
CA CYS A 94 -8.34 1.75 -9.63
C CYS A 94 -7.64 0.87 -8.61
N GLU A 95 -6.31 0.89 -8.59
CA GLU A 95 -5.52 0.15 -7.62
C GLU A 95 -4.49 1.03 -6.93
N ILE A 96 -4.16 0.68 -5.70
CA ILE A 96 -3.03 1.24 -4.96
C ILE A 96 -2.06 0.09 -4.71
N VAL A 97 -0.88 0.18 -5.29
CA VAL A 97 0.15 -0.86 -5.23
C VAL A 97 1.52 -0.30 -4.93
N ALA A 98 2.47 -1.19 -4.69
CA ALA A 98 3.87 -0.84 -4.45
C ALA A 98 4.06 0.22 -3.35
N LEU A 99 3.24 0.14 -2.31
CA LEU A 99 3.35 1.01 -1.15
C LEU A 99 4.55 0.61 -0.29
N TRP A 100 5.47 1.54 -0.09
CA TRP A 100 6.64 1.34 0.73
C TRP A 100 7.01 2.57 1.55
N LYS A 101 7.81 2.38 2.58
CA LYS A 101 8.43 3.45 3.37
C LYS A 101 9.80 3.02 3.88
N SER A 102 10.69 3.98 4.07
CA SER A 102 11.96 3.76 4.75
C SER A 102 11.75 3.47 6.25
N LYS A 103 12.75 2.83 6.87
CA LYS A 103 12.74 2.55 8.32
C LYS A 103 12.76 3.84 9.16
N SER A 104 13.22 4.95 8.60
CA SER A 104 13.28 6.26 9.27
C SER A 104 11.92 6.90 9.55
N ILE A 105 10.88 6.47 8.84
CA ILE A 105 9.51 6.97 9.02
C ILE A 105 8.79 6.12 10.05
N SER A 106 8.39 6.74 11.15
CA SER A 106 7.55 6.08 12.15
C SER A 106 6.18 5.74 11.57
N ARG A 107 5.51 4.72 12.16
CA ARG A 107 4.17 4.31 11.75
C ARG A 107 3.14 5.44 11.89
N LEU A 108 3.24 6.23 12.96
CA LEU A 108 2.35 7.36 13.19
C LEU A 108 2.51 8.40 12.09
N MET A 109 3.75 8.80 11.79
CA MET A 109 4.05 9.77 10.74
C MET A 109 3.60 9.26 9.36
N PHE A 110 3.80 7.96 9.09
CA PHE A 110 3.32 7.35 7.85
C PHE A 110 1.80 7.45 7.73
N ASN A 111 1.05 7.02 8.74
CA ASN A 111 -0.41 7.04 8.68
C ASN A 111 -0.98 8.45 8.64
N LEU A 112 -0.42 9.40 9.41
CA LEU A 112 -0.91 10.78 9.44
C LEU A 112 -0.67 11.54 8.13
N ASN A 113 0.52 11.40 7.54
CA ASN A 113 0.90 12.23 6.40
C ASN A 113 0.77 11.46 5.08
N ILE A 114 1.37 10.28 4.99
CA ILE A 114 1.41 9.52 3.73
C ILE A 114 0.08 8.80 3.50
N GLY A 115 -0.47 8.17 4.53
CA GLY A 115 -1.77 7.49 4.46
C GLY A 115 -2.90 8.44 4.07
N SER A 116 -2.95 9.64 4.64
CA SER A 116 -3.96 10.64 4.26
C SER A 116 -3.82 11.04 2.78
N ASN A 117 -2.60 11.25 2.32
CA ASN A 117 -2.36 11.61 0.92
C ASN A 117 -2.73 10.48 -0.05
N ILE A 118 -2.42 9.22 0.29
CA ILE A 118 -2.83 8.04 -0.49
C ILE A 118 -4.36 8.01 -0.64
N ILE A 119 -5.09 8.20 0.46
CA ILE A 119 -6.55 8.22 0.43
C ILE A 119 -7.06 9.35 -0.44
N PHE A 120 -6.51 10.55 -0.28
CA PHE A 120 -6.91 11.73 -1.06
C PHE A 120 -6.66 11.52 -2.56
N ASP A 121 -5.50 11.00 -2.93
CA ASP A 121 -5.17 10.72 -4.33
C ASP A 121 -6.06 9.61 -4.91
N ALA A 122 -6.32 8.53 -4.15
CA ALA A 122 -7.24 7.49 -4.59
C ALA A 122 -8.68 8.00 -4.78
N LEU A 123 -9.12 8.93 -3.93
CA LEU A 123 -10.43 9.56 -4.05
C LEU A 123 -10.54 10.46 -5.28
N LYS A 124 -9.45 11.13 -5.69
CA LYS A 124 -9.39 11.94 -6.92
C LYS A 124 -9.60 11.10 -8.18
N GLU A 125 -9.23 9.81 -8.16
CA GLU A 125 -9.47 8.91 -9.30
C GLU A 125 -10.96 8.70 -9.60
N ASN A 126 -11.83 9.05 -8.66
CA ASN A 126 -13.30 8.97 -8.78
C ASN A 126 -13.81 7.60 -9.22
N ARG A 127 -13.16 6.53 -8.76
CA ARG A 127 -13.54 5.15 -9.03
C ARG A 127 -14.27 4.57 -7.83
N PRO A 128 -15.38 3.81 -8.02
CA PRO A 128 -16.14 3.23 -6.91
C PRO A 128 -15.40 2.11 -6.19
N PHE A 129 -14.47 1.42 -6.87
CA PHE A 129 -13.72 0.29 -6.33
C PHE A 129 -12.22 0.56 -6.37
N ILE A 130 -11.57 0.25 -5.25
CA ILE A 130 -10.13 0.44 -5.07
C ILE A 130 -9.54 -0.90 -4.68
N PHE A 131 -8.69 -1.44 -5.56
CA PHE A 131 -7.96 -2.68 -5.34
C PHE A 131 -6.68 -2.44 -4.57
N GLY A 132 -6.31 -3.42 -3.78
CA GLY A 132 -5.03 -3.54 -3.13
C GLY A 132 -4.64 -4.99 -3.00
N CYS A 133 -3.36 -5.23 -2.80
CA CYS A 133 -2.84 -6.53 -2.45
C CYS A 133 -1.87 -6.43 -1.29
N SER A 134 -1.77 -7.48 -0.50
CA SER A 134 -0.85 -7.58 0.62
C SER A 134 -0.46 -9.03 0.87
N TYR A 135 0.76 -9.23 1.35
CA TYR A 135 1.25 -10.53 1.74
C TYR A 135 0.86 -10.86 3.18
N ALA A 136 0.61 -12.14 3.47
CA ALA A 136 0.10 -12.61 4.77
C ALA A 136 0.98 -12.20 5.95
N GLY A 137 2.30 -12.18 5.77
CA GLY A 137 3.27 -11.74 6.78
C GLY A 137 3.24 -10.24 7.11
N HIS A 138 2.47 -9.43 6.39
CA HIS A 138 2.32 -8.02 6.68
C HIS A 138 1.07 -7.84 7.55
N GLY A 139 1.22 -7.52 8.82
CA GLY A 139 0.13 -7.28 9.78
C GLY A 139 -0.93 -6.24 9.35
N MET A 140 -0.85 -5.75 8.12
CA MET A 140 -1.83 -4.89 7.47
C MET A 140 -3.12 -5.64 7.12
N ILE A 141 -3.05 -6.92 6.72
CA ILE A 141 -4.25 -7.73 6.39
C ILE A 141 -5.20 -7.78 7.59
N LYS A 142 -4.70 -8.06 8.79
CA LYS A 142 -5.51 -8.12 10.02
C LYS A 142 -6.29 -6.82 10.29
N ARG A 143 -5.81 -5.68 9.79
CA ARG A 143 -6.48 -4.38 9.94
C ARG A 143 -7.47 -4.11 8.84
N TYR A 144 -7.11 -4.45 7.62
CA TYR A 144 -8.02 -4.32 6.49
C TYR A 144 -9.24 -5.25 6.63
N THR A 145 -9.07 -6.42 7.25
CA THR A 145 -10.17 -7.35 7.51
C THR A 145 -11.17 -6.85 8.56
N LEU A 146 -10.81 -5.88 9.41
CA LEU A 146 -11.73 -5.29 10.39
C LEU A 146 -12.96 -4.63 9.77
N LEU A 147 -12.86 -4.15 8.54
CA LEU A 147 -13.95 -3.50 7.82
C LEU A 147 -14.43 -4.28 6.60
N SER A 148 -14.14 -5.59 6.60
CA SER A 148 -14.65 -6.55 5.61
C SER A 148 -14.48 -6.08 4.17
N PRO A 149 -13.22 -5.86 3.69
CA PRO A 149 -13.01 -5.72 2.26
C PRO A 149 -13.52 -6.99 1.59
N LYS A 150 -14.02 -6.89 0.38
CA LYS A 150 -14.30 -8.09 -0.38
C LYS A 150 -12.97 -8.73 -0.79
N LEU A 151 -12.75 -9.95 -0.31
CA LEU A 151 -11.61 -10.76 -0.70
C LEU A 151 -11.89 -11.32 -2.10
N VAL A 152 -10.96 -11.09 -3.01
CA VAL A 152 -10.99 -11.66 -4.36
C VAL A 152 -10.18 -12.95 -4.39
N ARG A 153 -9.02 -12.94 -3.71
CA ARG A 153 -8.14 -14.09 -3.55
C ARG A 153 -7.53 -14.06 -2.16
N LYS A 154 -7.57 -15.19 -1.48
CA LYS A 154 -6.84 -15.37 -0.22
C LYS A 154 -5.53 -16.09 -0.54
N GLY A 155 -4.41 -15.58 -0.04
CA GLY A 155 -3.12 -16.25 -0.16
C GLY A 155 -3.17 -17.67 0.39
N THR A 156 -2.49 -18.58 -0.29
CA THR A 156 -2.24 -19.97 0.12
C THR A 156 -0.83 -20.07 0.71
N HIS A 157 -0.47 -21.24 1.27
CA HIS A 157 0.86 -21.48 1.83
C HIS A 157 2.00 -21.21 0.82
N ASP A 158 1.74 -21.43 -0.48
CA ASP A 158 2.73 -21.25 -1.56
C ASP A 158 2.70 -19.85 -2.16
N ASN A 159 1.61 -19.12 -1.96
CA ASN A 159 1.45 -17.75 -2.44
C ASN A 159 0.66 -16.93 -1.41
N ASP A 160 1.40 -16.28 -0.54
CA ASP A 160 0.86 -15.49 0.57
C ASP A 160 0.12 -14.21 0.14
N LEU A 161 -0.03 -13.97 -1.17
CA LEU A 161 -0.68 -12.77 -1.66
C LEU A 161 -2.18 -12.83 -1.47
N THR A 162 -2.71 -11.88 -0.73
CA THR A 162 -4.14 -11.63 -0.60
C THR A 162 -4.52 -10.44 -1.46
N VAL A 163 -5.44 -10.62 -2.41
CA VAL A 163 -6.01 -9.54 -3.22
C VAL A 163 -7.40 -9.21 -2.71
N PHE A 164 -7.66 -7.94 -2.52
CA PHE A 164 -8.91 -7.44 -1.98
C PHE A 164 -9.30 -6.13 -2.63
N TYR A 165 -10.57 -5.76 -2.51
CA TYR A 165 -11.01 -4.43 -2.89
C TYR A 165 -11.94 -3.81 -1.85
N PHE A 166 -11.91 -2.49 -1.82
CA PHE A 166 -12.81 -1.67 -1.01
C PHE A 166 -13.76 -0.91 -1.94
N ARG A 167 -14.98 -0.71 -1.47
CA ARG A 167 -15.77 0.42 -1.96
C ARG A 167 -15.16 1.71 -1.42
N ARG A 168 -15.26 2.79 -2.18
CA ARG A 168 -14.70 4.10 -1.83
C ARG A 168 -14.99 4.51 -0.37
N ARG A 169 -16.24 4.34 0.10
CA ARG A 169 -16.61 4.64 1.51
C ARG A 169 -15.90 3.74 2.52
N GLN A 170 -15.78 2.46 2.23
CA GLN A 170 -15.08 1.51 3.12
C GLN A 170 -13.61 1.86 3.27
N MET A 171 -12.96 2.31 2.20
CA MET A 171 -11.56 2.73 2.27
C MET A 171 -11.37 3.92 3.22
N ILE A 172 -12.24 4.92 3.16
CA ILE A 172 -12.21 6.07 4.08
C ILE A 172 -12.38 5.59 5.53
N MET A 173 -13.36 4.75 5.79
CA MET A 173 -13.62 4.22 7.14
C MET A 173 -12.44 3.39 7.66
N THR A 174 -11.84 2.54 6.79
CA THR A 174 -10.64 1.76 7.13
C THR A 174 -9.48 2.66 7.51
N TYR A 175 -9.29 3.74 6.76
CA TYR A 175 -8.24 4.72 7.06
C TYR A 175 -8.48 5.41 8.41
N LEU A 176 -9.69 5.93 8.65
CA LEU A 176 -10.04 6.61 9.90
C LEU A 176 -9.84 5.68 11.10
N LEU A 177 -10.30 4.43 11.02
CA LEU A 177 -10.12 3.44 12.06
C LEU A 177 -8.63 3.15 12.31
N THR A 178 -7.85 2.95 11.24
CA THR A 178 -6.40 2.72 11.33
C THR A 178 -5.68 3.89 11.98
N LEU A 179 -6.07 5.11 11.64
CA LEU A 179 -5.53 6.33 12.21
C LEU A 179 -5.84 6.44 13.70
N THR A 180 -7.11 6.23 14.08
CA THR A 180 -7.55 6.24 15.48
C THR A 180 -6.77 5.22 16.33
N ILE A 181 -6.66 3.98 15.86
CA ILE A 181 -5.89 2.93 16.55
C ILE A 181 -4.41 3.34 16.68
N THR A 182 -3.84 3.92 15.63
CA THR A 182 -2.42 4.32 15.64
C THR A 182 -2.17 5.46 16.63
N ILE A 183 -3.06 6.44 16.69
CA ILE A 183 -2.98 7.56 17.65
C ILE A 183 -3.14 7.02 19.08
N ALA A 184 -4.15 6.19 19.33
CA ALA A 184 -4.38 5.59 20.64
C ALA A 184 -3.15 4.79 21.11
N GLN A 185 -2.53 3.99 20.24
CA GLN A 185 -1.30 3.27 20.55
C GLN A 185 -0.12 4.20 20.85
N ALA A 186 0.00 5.32 20.13
CA ALA A 186 1.06 6.30 20.38
C ALA A 186 0.90 7.00 21.74
N ILE A 187 -0.34 7.39 22.08
CA ILE A 187 -0.68 7.98 23.38
C ILE A 187 -0.42 6.98 24.51
N TYR A 188 -0.89 5.75 24.38
CA TYR A 188 -0.69 4.69 25.36
C TYR A 188 0.79 4.46 25.67
N ARG A 189 1.62 4.36 24.61
CA ARG A 189 3.08 4.20 24.76
C ARG A 189 3.74 5.38 25.46
N LYS A 190 3.27 6.62 25.21
CA LYS A 190 3.78 7.83 25.84
C LYS A 190 3.40 7.88 27.32
N LEU A 191 2.19 7.50 27.69
CA LEU A 191 1.68 7.58 29.06
C LEU A 191 2.22 6.46 29.96
N PHE A 192 2.32 5.23 29.44
CA PHE A 192 2.63 4.05 30.24
C PHE A 192 4.06 3.53 30.05
N GLY A 193 4.93 4.26 29.35
CA GLY A 193 6.38 4.01 29.29
C GLY A 193 6.78 2.62 28.82
N VAL A 194 5.92 1.93 28.05
CA VAL A 194 6.22 0.57 27.55
C VAL A 194 7.42 0.64 26.58
N LYS A 195 8.60 0.41 27.14
CA LYS A 195 9.84 0.24 26.38
C LYS A 195 9.67 -0.90 25.39
N LYS A 196 10.33 -0.81 24.24
CA LYS A 196 10.31 -1.73 23.09
C LYS A 196 10.59 -3.23 23.35
N SER A 197 10.77 -3.67 24.60
CA SER A 197 11.11 -5.04 24.98
C SER A 197 9.98 -6.08 24.78
N ALA A 198 8.73 -5.65 24.54
CA ALA A 198 7.60 -6.59 24.38
C ALA A 198 7.28 -6.94 22.91
N GLN A 199 8.07 -6.51 21.95
CA GLN A 199 7.77 -6.73 20.52
C GLN A 199 8.47 -7.98 19.94
N ALA A 200 9.28 -8.68 20.73
CA ALA A 200 9.94 -9.93 20.35
C ALA A 200 9.05 -11.19 20.55
N ILE A 201 7.95 -11.09 21.28
CA ILE A 201 7.15 -12.28 21.69
C ILE A 201 5.95 -12.57 20.76
N ILE A 202 5.70 -11.74 19.75
CA ILE A 202 4.53 -11.91 18.85
C ILE A 202 4.95 -12.33 17.42
N ASN A 203 6.22 -12.62 17.21
CA ASN A 203 6.73 -13.05 15.88
C ASN A 203 7.24 -14.50 15.85
N ASP A 204 6.88 -15.33 16.82
CA ASP A 204 7.02 -16.77 16.76
C ASP A 204 5.70 -17.44 16.36
#